data_8df2c071f44121543a6f9a18f74b0900
#
_entry.id   8df2c071f44121543a6f9a18f74b0900
#
_cell.length_a   1.000
_cell.length_b   1.000
_cell.length_c   1.000
_cell.angle_alpha   90.00
_cell.angle_beta   90.00
_cell.angle_gamma   90.00
#
_symmetry.space_group_name_H-M   'P 1'
#
loop_
_entity.id
_entity.type
_entity.pdbx_description
1 polymer ?
#
loop_
_entity_poly.entity_id
_entity_poly.type
_entity_poly.pdbx_seq_one_letter_code
_entity_poly.pdbx_strand_id
1 'polypeptide(L)'
;MYKIVKRQQLNDTVVRLDVQAPFIAKKAKAGQFIIFRIDEHGERIPLTIADTDAEKGTVSIIFQIVGQSTMLLSQLQEGDAILDFVGPLGAATEFGDAKKVCVIGGGVGNAIAYPSAKALFNMGADVDVIAGFRSKDIVILEDEFKAVCNRLFITTDDGTYGEKGFVTNKLQELIDAGNNYDLVIAIGPIPMMKFVSKVTEPYNIKTLVSLNPIMIDGTGMCGGCRVTVGGEIKFACVDGPDFDGHKVDYDELMQRNSTYREFEAHDKEHCRMYKAADMGGAK
;
A
#
# COMPACT_ATOMS: atom_id res chain seq x y z
N MET A 1 20.13 -14.12 3.78
CA MET A 1 19.80 -13.40 2.53
C MET A 1 18.57 -14.04 1.91
N TYR A 2 17.69 -13.23 1.31
CA TYR A 2 16.40 -13.63 0.78
C TYR A 2 16.42 -13.50 -0.74
N LYS A 3 16.30 -14.64 -1.45
CA LYS A 3 16.47 -14.70 -2.90
C LYS A 3 15.22 -14.17 -3.63
N ILE A 4 15.40 -13.35 -4.66
CA ILE A 4 14.36 -12.93 -5.59
C ILE A 4 14.16 -14.07 -6.59
N VAL A 5 12.94 -14.61 -6.64
CA VAL A 5 12.59 -15.74 -7.53
C VAL A 5 11.80 -15.32 -8.74
N LYS A 6 11.20 -14.11 -8.70
CA LYS A 6 10.53 -13.52 -9.84
C LYS A 6 10.61 -12.01 -9.75
N ARG A 7 10.82 -11.36 -10.90
CA ARG A 7 10.75 -9.92 -11.08
C ARG A 7 9.79 -9.58 -12.22
N GLN A 8 8.89 -8.63 -12.00
CA GLN A 8 7.95 -8.16 -13.01
C GLN A 8 7.86 -6.63 -12.95
N GLN A 9 8.06 -5.99 -14.09
CA GLN A 9 7.77 -4.58 -14.25
C GLN A 9 6.27 -4.43 -14.52
N LEU A 10 5.55 -3.70 -13.66
CA LEU A 10 4.10 -3.47 -13.81
C LEU A 10 3.81 -2.23 -14.67
N ASN A 11 4.61 -1.18 -14.50
CA ASN A 11 4.67 0.00 -15.36
C ASN A 11 6.04 0.67 -15.18
N ASP A 12 6.28 1.84 -15.78
CA ASP A 12 7.60 2.50 -15.77
C ASP A 12 8.16 2.76 -14.35
N THR A 13 7.28 2.88 -13.35
CA THR A 13 7.66 3.25 -11.99
C THR A 13 7.33 2.21 -10.93
N VAL A 14 6.62 1.13 -11.27
CA VAL A 14 6.17 0.12 -10.30
C VAL A 14 6.71 -1.25 -10.63
N VAL A 15 7.32 -1.88 -9.64
CA VAL A 15 7.92 -3.21 -9.73
C VAL A 15 7.27 -4.16 -8.75
N ARG A 16 7.06 -5.41 -9.17
CA ARG A 16 6.74 -6.56 -8.32
C ARG A 16 7.95 -7.46 -8.20
N LEU A 17 8.27 -7.86 -6.98
CA LEU A 17 9.24 -8.90 -6.67
C LEU A 17 8.57 -10.01 -5.86
N ASP A 18 8.80 -11.27 -6.26
CA ASP A 18 8.47 -12.43 -5.44
C ASP A 18 9.77 -12.91 -4.78
N VAL A 19 9.79 -12.92 -3.46
CA VAL A 19 10.96 -13.18 -2.63
C VAL A 19 10.80 -14.50 -1.87
N GLN A 20 11.83 -15.34 -1.87
CA GLN A 20 11.84 -16.60 -1.14
C GLN A 20 11.92 -16.35 0.37
N ALA A 21 10.80 -16.48 1.07
CA ALA A 21 10.65 -16.23 2.51
C ALA A 21 9.58 -17.17 3.13
N PRO A 22 9.85 -18.50 3.21
CA PRO A 22 8.83 -19.51 3.52
C PRO A 22 8.20 -19.35 4.91
N PHE A 23 8.95 -18.86 5.91
CA PHE A 23 8.38 -18.62 7.25
C PHE A 23 7.39 -17.46 7.27
N ILE A 24 7.66 -16.41 6.47
CA ILE A 24 6.76 -15.26 6.34
C ILE A 24 5.54 -15.68 5.52
N ALA A 25 5.74 -16.33 4.36
CA ALA A 25 4.67 -16.75 3.47
C ALA A 25 3.59 -17.60 4.16
N LYS A 26 3.98 -18.46 5.12
CA LYS A 26 3.06 -19.32 5.88
C LYS A 26 2.24 -18.58 6.94
N LYS A 27 2.70 -17.42 7.41
CA LYS A 27 2.12 -16.74 8.58
C LYS A 27 1.47 -15.40 8.24
N ALA A 28 1.85 -14.80 7.12
CA ALA A 28 1.38 -13.48 6.73
C ALA A 28 -0.12 -13.46 6.47
N LYS A 29 -0.75 -12.36 6.88
CA LYS A 29 -2.17 -12.06 6.67
C LYS A 29 -2.31 -10.69 6.01
N ALA A 30 -3.48 -10.40 5.45
CA ALA A 30 -3.79 -9.09 4.88
C ALA A 30 -3.52 -7.96 5.88
N GLY A 31 -3.04 -6.81 5.40
CA GLY A 31 -2.65 -5.65 6.19
C GLY A 31 -1.24 -5.70 6.75
N GLN A 32 -0.59 -6.87 6.80
CA GLN A 32 0.76 -6.98 7.32
C GLN A 32 1.82 -6.59 6.29
N PHE A 33 3.00 -6.23 6.78
CA PHE A 33 4.11 -5.75 5.98
C PHE A 33 5.43 -6.44 6.37
N ILE A 34 6.46 -6.19 5.58
CA ILE A 34 7.84 -6.55 5.88
C ILE A 34 8.69 -5.28 5.98
N ILE A 35 9.83 -5.38 6.63
CA ILE A 35 10.91 -4.41 6.49
C ILE A 35 12.06 -5.10 5.75
N PHE A 36 12.50 -4.48 4.65
CA PHE A 36 13.66 -4.96 3.92
C PHE A 36 14.86 -4.03 4.12
N ARG A 37 16.05 -4.58 3.92
CA ARG A 37 17.32 -3.86 3.77
C ARG A 37 18.14 -4.57 2.71
N ILE A 38 18.57 -3.84 1.68
CA ILE A 38 19.20 -4.44 0.49
C ILE A 38 20.58 -5.00 0.84
N ASP A 39 21.42 -4.21 1.51
CA ASP A 39 22.80 -4.52 1.88
C ASP A 39 23.17 -3.91 3.25
N GLU A 40 24.41 -4.00 3.66
CA GLU A 40 24.89 -3.52 4.96
C GLU A 40 24.77 -2.00 5.13
N HIS A 41 24.72 -1.25 4.04
CA HIS A 41 24.62 0.21 4.01
C HIS A 41 23.19 0.68 3.71
N GLY A 42 22.29 -0.25 3.36
CA GLY A 42 20.91 0.03 2.98
C GLY A 42 20.06 0.50 4.15
N GLU A 43 19.08 1.35 3.84
CA GLU A 43 18.05 1.75 4.78
C GLU A 43 17.05 0.62 5.02
N ARG A 44 16.38 0.68 6.16
CA ARG A 44 15.26 -0.20 6.51
C ARG A 44 13.95 0.41 6.02
N ILE A 45 13.33 -0.22 5.05
CA ILE A 45 12.12 0.29 4.40
C ILE A 45 10.95 -0.68 4.59
N PRO A 46 9.79 -0.21 5.07
CA PRO A 46 8.58 -1.03 5.17
C PRO A 46 7.90 -1.16 3.81
N LEU A 47 7.50 -2.38 3.45
CA LEU A 47 6.66 -2.64 2.30
C LEU A 47 5.56 -3.63 2.68
N THR A 48 4.34 -3.33 2.29
CA THR A 48 3.20 -4.24 2.52
C THR A 48 3.37 -5.54 1.75
N ILE A 49 2.98 -6.63 2.37
CA ILE A 49 2.89 -7.94 1.71
C ILE A 49 1.70 -7.93 0.76
N ALA A 50 1.98 -7.85 -0.54
CA ALA A 50 0.95 -7.78 -1.57
C ALA A 50 0.30 -9.14 -1.83
N ASP A 51 1.06 -10.23 -1.73
CA ASP A 51 0.56 -11.59 -1.87
C ASP A 51 1.53 -12.60 -1.24
N THR A 52 1.05 -13.82 -1.04
CA THR A 52 1.87 -14.94 -0.56
C THR A 52 1.48 -16.24 -1.25
N ASP A 53 2.48 -17.08 -1.51
CA ASP A 53 2.30 -18.47 -1.92
C ASP A 53 2.98 -19.36 -0.87
N ALA A 54 2.16 -19.95 0.01
CA ALA A 54 2.67 -20.78 1.12
C ALA A 54 3.30 -22.09 0.65
N GLU A 55 2.88 -22.62 -0.51
CA GLU A 55 3.42 -23.87 -1.08
C GLU A 55 4.81 -23.62 -1.68
N LYS A 56 4.96 -22.55 -2.45
CA LYS A 56 6.27 -22.13 -3.00
C LYS A 56 7.13 -21.44 -1.95
N GLY A 57 6.55 -21.00 -0.83
CA GLY A 57 7.24 -20.25 0.22
C GLY A 57 7.68 -18.86 -0.24
N THR A 58 6.88 -18.18 -1.07
CA THR A 58 7.20 -16.87 -1.62
C THR A 58 6.31 -15.78 -1.06
N VAL A 59 6.88 -14.60 -0.93
CA VAL A 59 6.20 -13.34 -0.55
C VAL A 59 6.34 -12.36 -1.70
N SER A 60 5.22 -11.80 -2.15
CA SER A 60 5.20 -10.76 -3.17
C SER A 60 5.18 -9.39 -2.53
N ILE A 61 6.07 -8.52 -2.96
CA ILE A 61 6.07 -7.09 -2.67
C ILE A 61 5.91 -6.31 -3.97
N ILE A 62 5.12 -5.24 -3.90
CA ILE A 62 4.91 -4.32 -5.04
C ILE A 62 5.23 -2.92 -4.52
N PHE A 63 6.12 -2.23 -5.21
CA PHE A 63 6.59 -0.92 -4.77
C PHE A 63 6.78 0.03 -5.94
N GLN A 64 6.61 1.31 -5.63
CA GLN A 64 6.92 2.40 -6.56
C GLN A 64 8.35 2.88 -6.35
N ILE A 65 9.03 3.19 -7.43
CA ILE A 65 10.37 3.78 -7.43
C ILE A 65 10.24 5.26 -7.09
N VAL A 66 10.44 5.62 -5.83
CA VAL A 66 10.25 7.01 -5.34
C VAL A 66 11.50 7.59 -4.68
N GLY A 67 12.41 6.75 -4.19
CA GLY A 67 13.62 7.15 -3.47
C GLY A 67 14.79 6.21 -3.76
N GLN A 68 15.95 6.52 -3.19
CA GLN A 68 17.18 5.77 -3.42
C GLN A 68 17.02 4.27 -3.13
N SER A 69 16.46 3.91 -1.99
CA SER A 69 16.31 2.51 -1.59
C SER A 69 15.40 1.73 -2.54
N THR A 70 14.28 2.32 -2.99
CA THR A 70 13.39 1.68 -3.96
C THR A 70 13.97 1.63 -5.36
N MET A 71 14.83 2.60 -5.73
CA MET A 71 15.59 2.56 -6.99
C MET A 71 16.60 1.41 -6.98
N LEU A 72 17.39 1.27 -5.91
CA LEU A 72 18.34 0.16 -5.75
C LEU A 72 17.61 -1.18 -5.78
N LEU A 73 16.50 -1.31 -5.06
CA LEU A 73 15.68 -2.52 -5.06
C LEU A 73 15.17 -2.86 -6.47
N SER A 74 14.79 -1.87 -7.26
CA SER A 74 14.27 -2.06 -8.62
C SER A 74 15.32 -2.59 -9.61
N GLN A 75 16.61 -2.41 -9.32
CA GLN A 75 17.71 -2.88 -10.17
C GLN A 75 18.03 -4.36 -9.95
N LEU A 76 17.62 -4.93 -8.82
CA LEU A 76 17.83 -6.35 -8.53
C LEU A 76 17.03 -7.22 -9.51
N GLN A 77 17.65 -8.33 -9.92
CA GLN A 77 17.11 -9.28 -10.89
C GLN A 77 16.73 -10.60 -10.22
N GLU A 78 16.06 -11.47 -10.97
CA GLU A 78 15.85 -12.85 -10.56
C GLU A 78 17.20 -13.53 -10.29
N GLY A 79 17.31 -14.14 -9.12
CA GLY A 79 18.54 -14.76 -8.65
C GLY A 79 19.34 -13.92 -7.67
N ASP A 80 19.18 -12.58 -7.68
CA ASP A 80 19.77 -11.71 -6.67
C ASP A 80 19.11 -11.92 -5.30
N ALA A 81 19.71 -11.35 -4.27
CA ALA A 81 19.25 -11.51 -2.90
C ALA A 81 19.21 -10.19 -2.13
N ILE A 82 18.18 -10.06 -1.30
CA ILE A 82 18.01 -8.99 -0.31
C ILE A 82 18.65 -9.45 1.00
N LEU A 83 19.40 -8.59 1.69
CA LEU A 83 20.11 -8.94 2.91
C LEU A 83 19.16 -9.28 4.05
N ASP A 84 18.26 -8.35 4.39
CA ASP A 84 17.24 -8.53 5.41
C ASP A 84 15.83 -8.42 4.81
N PHE A 85 14.94 -9.30 5.27
CA PHE A 85 13.52 -9.33 4.90
C PHE A 85 12.74 -9.82 6.12
N VAL A 86 12.37 -8.88 6.99
CA VAL A 86 11.84 -9.17 8.32
C VAL A 86 10.33 -9.05 8.32
N GLY A 87 9.63 -10.06 8.79
CA GLY A 87 8.17 -10.06 8.86
C GLY A 87 7.60 -11.44 9.22
N PRO A 88 6.25 -11.60 9.18
CA PRO A 88 5.29 -10.52 8.99
C PRO A 88 5.28 -9.58 10.20
N LEU A 89 5.18 -8.28 9.92
CA LEU A 89 5.08 -7.21 10.92
C LEU A 89 3.71 -6.55 10.85
N GLY A 90 3.35 -5.82 11.90
CA GLY A 90 2.04 -5.17 12.03
C GLY A 90 0.92 -6.12 12.43
N ALA A 91 -0.19 -5.55 12.86
CA ALA A 91 -1.42 -6.27 13.10
C ALA A 91 -2.06 -6.69 11.76
N ALA A 92 -2.68 -7.86 11.71
CA ALA A 92 -3.50 -8.25 10.58
C ALA A 92 -4.78 -7.40 10.54
N THR A 93 -5.29 -7.07 9.34
CA THR A 93 -6.54 -6.34 9.19
C THR A 93 -7.70 -7.11 9.81
N GLU A 94 -8.45 -6.46 10.69
CA GLU A 94 -9.63 -7.01 11.33
C GLU A 94 -10.90 -6.61 10.56
N PHE A 95 -11.36 -7.49 9.68
CA PHE A 95 -12.54 -7.26 8.85
C PHE A 95 -13.87 -7.39 9.63
N GLY A 96 -13.87 -8.13 10.75
CA GLY A 96 -15.08 -8.49 11.48
C GLY A 96 -16.02 -9.38 10.65
N ASP A 97 -17.32 -9.19 10.82
CA ASP A 97 -18.36 -9.93 10.10
C ASP A 97 -18.89 -9.18 8.86
N ALA A 98 -18.08 -8.29 8.29
CA ALA A 98 -18.48 -7.46 7.16
C ALA A 98 -18.80 -8.33 5.94
N LYS A 99 -20.01 -8.12 5.39
CA LYS A 99 -20.53 -8.88 4.25
C LYS A 99 -20.51 -8.08 2.95
N LYS A 100 -20.72 -6.77 3.02
CA LYS A 100 -20.64 -5.87 1.88
C LYS A 100 -19.58 -4.83 2.10
N VAL A 101 -18.53 -4.88 1.30
CA VAL A 101 -17.30 -4.10 1.54
C VAL A 101 -16.90 -3.33 0.29
N CYS A 102 -16.44 -2.09 0.48
CA CYS A 102 -15.79 -1.32 -0.57
C CYS A 102 -14.30 -1.16 -0.23
N VAL A 103 -13.44 -1.69 -1.10
CA VAL A 103 -11.99 -1.55 -0.98
C VAL A 103 -11.49 -0.51 -1.97
N ILE A 104 -10.81 0.52 -1.47
CA ILE A 104 -10.39 1.69 -2.25
C ILE A 104 -8.87 1.80 -2.24
N GLY A 105 -8.28 1.76 -3.43
CA GLY A 105 -6.84 1.96 -3.63
C GLY A 105 -6.55 3.26 -4.37
N GLY A 106 -5.46 3.94 -4.02
CA GLY A 106 -4.97 5.14 -4.73
C GLY A 106 -3.54 4.98 -5.22
N GLY A 107 -3.30 5.04 -6.54
CA GLY A 107 -1.99 4.85 -7.13
C GLY A 107 -1.37 3.50 -6.76
N VAL A 108 -0.13 3.49 -6.24
CA VAL A 108 0.51 2.25 -5.74
C VAL A 108 -0.23 1.66 -4.52
N GLY A 109 -1.06 2.42 -3.82
CA GLY A 109 -1.92 1.94 -2.74
C GLY A 109 -2.86 0.80 -3.19
N ASN A 110 -3.14 0.67 -4.48
CA ASN A 110 -3.86 -0.48 -5.03
C ASN A 110 -3.14 -1.81 -4.77
N ALA A 111 -1.83 -1.83 -4.80
CA ALA A 111 -1.04 -3.03 -4.47
C ALA A 111 -1.17 -3.42 -2.99
N ILE A 112 -1.43 -2.44 -2.12
CA ILE A 112 -1.62 -2.61 -0.69
C ILE A 112 -3.08 -2.98 -0.38
N ALA A 113 -4.03 -2.50 -1.17
CA ALA A 113 -5.45 -2.79 -1.07
C ALA A 113 -5.81 -4.22 -1.55
N TYR A 114 -5.05 -4.72 -2.52
CA TYR A 114 -5.28 -6.03 -3.14
C TYR A 114 -5.38 -7.20 -2.14
N PRO A 115 -4.44 -7.40 -1.19
CA PRO A 115 -4.53 -8.50 -0.24
C PRO A 115 -5.79 -8.43 0.65
N SER A 116 -6.28 -7.23 0.98
CA SER A 116 -7.52 -7.08 1.74
C SER A 116 -8.75 -7.44 0.89
N ALA A 117 -8.81 -7.01 -0.37
CA ALA A 117 -9.87 -7.40 -1.29
C ALA A 117 -9.90 -8.92 -1.50
N LYS A 118 -8.74 -9.54 -1.74
CA LYS A 118 -8.58 -10.99 -1.91
C LYS A 118 -9.03 -11.76 -0.67
N ALA A 119 -8.64 -11.31 0.52
CA ALA A 119 -9.02 -11.96 1.78
C ALA A 119 -10.53 -11.90 2.00
N LEU A 120 -11.16 -10.73 1.82
CA LEU A 120 -12.60 -10.53 1.96
C LEU A 120 -13.41 -11.35 0.95
N PHE A 121 -12.98 -11.36 -0.30
CA PHE A 121 -13.61 -12.18 -1.35
C PHE A 121 -13.55 -13.66 -1.02
N ASN A 122 -12.41 -14.16 -0.54
CA ASN A 122 -12.24 -15.54 -0.11
C ASN A 122 -13.06 -15.89 1.14
N MET A 123 -13.39 -14.91 1.97
CA MET A 123 -14.32 -15.06 3.10
C MET A 123 -15.80 -15.07 2.66
N GLY A 124 -16.09 -14.84 1.38
CA GLY A 124 -17.44 -14.81 0.81
C GLY A 124 -18.16 -13.47 0.95
N ALA A 125 -17.43 -12.39 1.21
CA ALA A 125 -18.01 -11.05 1.21
C ALA A 125 -18.33 -10.57 -0.22
N ASP A 126 -19.33 -9.69 -0.35
CA ASP A 126 -19.61 -8.92 -1.57
C ASP A 126 -18.63 -7.74 -1.61
N VAL A 127 -17.64 -7.82 -2.49
CA VAL A 127 -16.52 -6.88 -2.54
C VAL A 127 -16.62 -5.99 -3.77
N ASP A 128 -16.78 -4.70 -3.55
CA ASP A 128 -16.57 -3.67 -4.55
C ASP A 128 -15.16 -3.11 -4.42
N VAL A 129 -14.49 -2.90 -5.55
CA VAL A 129 -13.17 -2.25 -5.58
C VAL A 129 -13.26 -0.95 -6.35
N ILE A 130 -12.73 0.14 -5.78
CA ILE A 130 -12.49 1.41 -6.48
C ILE A 130 -10.99 1.61 -6.57
N ALA A 131 -10.45 1.46 -7.78
CA ALA A 131 -9.03 1.62 -8.06
C ALA A 131 -8.77 2.97 -8.73
N GLY A 132 -8.20 3.92 -7.98
CA GLY A 132 -7.93 5.28 -8.45
C GLY A 132 -6.49 5.46 -8.91
N PHE A 133 -6.32 6.17 -10.02
CA PHE A 133 -5.02 6.50 -10.61
C PHE A 133 -5.03 7.92 -11.16
N ARG A 134 -3.86 8.46 -11.48
CA ARG A 134 -3.77 9.76 -12.17
C ARG A 134 -4.11 9.63 -13.65
N SER A 135 -3.64 8.56 -14.29
CA SER A 135 -3.72 8.32 -15.73
C SER A 135 -3.66 6.81 -16.04
N LYS A 136 -3.96 6.45 -17.29
CA LYS A 136 -3.99 5.06 -17.77
C LYS A 136 -2.66 4.33 -17.63
N ASP A 137 -1.56 5.01 -17.91
CA ASP A 137 -0.19 4.45 -17.95
C ASP A 137 0.31 3.95 -16.59
N ILE A 138 -0.30 4.42 -15.50
CA ILE A 138 0.04 3.95 -14.14
C ILE A 138 -0.96 2.96 -13.54
N VAL A 139 -1.94 2.48 -14.31
CA VAL A 139 -2.89 1.45 -13.86
C VAL A 139 -2.15 0.13 -13.63
N ILE A 140 -2.40 -0.48 -12.48
CA ILE A 140 -1.83 -1.77 -12.08
C ILE A 140 -2.91 -2.69 -11.52
N LEU A 141 -2.68 -4.01 -11.59
CA LEU A 141 -3.48 -5.05 -10.93
C LEU A 141 -4.96 -5.11 -11.35
N GLU A 142 -5.31 -4.62 -12.54
CA GLU A 142 -6.70 -4.65 -13.01
C GLU A 142 -7.25 -6.08 -13.10
N ASP A 143 -6.48 -6.99 -13.70
CA ASP A 143 -6.92 -8.38 -13.88
C ASP A 143 -6.91 -9.15 -12.56
N GLU A 144 -5.95 -8.86 -11.69
CA GLU A 144 -5.90 -9.42 -10.35
C GLU A 144 -7.12 -9.00 -9.51
N PHE A 145 -7.52 -7.72 -9.58
CA PHE A 145 -8.72 -7.26 -8.89
C PHE A 145 -10.00 -7.87 -9.45
N LYS A 146 -10.14 -7.99 -10.79
CA LYS A 146 -11.30 -8.66 -11.42
C LYS A 146 -11.50 -10.08 -10.92
N ALA A 147 -10.42 -10.77 -10.55
CA ALA A 147 -10.48 -12.14 -10.03
C ALA A 147 -10.91 -12.23 -8.55
N VAL A 148 -10.89 -11.12 -7.80
CA VAL A 148 -11.11 -11.10 -6.34
C VAL A 148 -12.10 -10.03 -5.88
N CYS A 149 -12.98 -9.58 -6.78
CA CYS A 149 -14.06 -8.66 -6.43
C CYS A 149 -15.33 -8.96 -7.25
N ASN A 150 -16.47 -8.47 -6.77
CA ASN A 150 -17.75 -8.58 -7.47
C ASN A 150 -17.90 -7.47 -8.51
N ARG A 151 -17.42 -6.26 -8.20
CA ARG A 151 -17.41 -5.11 -9.11
C ARG A 151 -16.10 -4.35 -8.98
N LEU A 152 -15.52 -4.00 -10.12
CA LEU A 152 -14.31 -3.18 -10.20
C LEU A 152 -14.64 -1.85 -10.88
N PHE A 153 -14.33 -0.74 -10.22
CA PHE A 153 -14.42 0.61 -10.75
C PHE A 153 -13.02 1.20 -10.85
N ILE A 154 -12.58 1.53 -12.05
CA ILE A 154 -11.31 2.22 -12.26
C ILE A 154 -11.61 3.68 -12.53
N THR A 155 -10.97 4.56 -11.76
CA THR A 155 -11.06 6.00 -11.94
C THR A 155 -9.70 6.58 -12.31
N THR A 156 -9.68 7.55 -13.22
CA THR A 156 -8.47 8.34 -13.52
C THR A 156 -8.74 9.82 -13.40
N ASP A 157 -7.80 10.57 -12.81
CA ASP A 157 -7.96 12.01 -12.59
C ASP A 157 -8.10 12.76 -13.93
N ASP A 158 -7.33 12.33 -14.94
CA ASP A 158 -7.32 12.94 -16.29
C ASP A 158 -8.41 12.38 -17.22
N GLY A 159 -9.05 11.26 -16.87
CA GLY A 159 -10.09 10.62 -17.68
C GLY A 159 -9.55 9.82 -18.86
N THR A 160 -8.26 9.45 -18.85
CA THR A 160 -7.64 8.67 -19.95
C THR A 160 -8.02 7.19 -19.90
N TYR A 161 -8.55 6.69 -18.77
CA TYR A 161 -9.01 5.32 -18.61
C TYR A 161 -10.08 5.19 -17.52
N GLY A 162 -11.04 4.29 -17.72
CA GLY A 162 -12.15 4.09 -16.78
C GLY A 162 -13.03 5.33 -16.67
N GLU A 163 -13.44 5.66 -15.46
CA GLU A 163 -14.25 6.84 -15.17
C GLU A 163 -13.35 8.04 -14.82
N LYS A 164 -13.70 9.24 -15.32
CA LYS A 164 -12.97 10.46 -14.96
C LYS A 164 -13.39 10.94 -13.58
N GLY A 165 -12.43 11.10 -12.68
CA GLY A 165 -12.67 11.68 -11.35
C GLY A 165 -11.94 10.98 -10.23
N PHE A 166 -12.24 11.38 -9.00
CA PHE A 166 -11.61 10.85 -7.81
C PHE A 166 -12.39 9.67 -7.25
N VAL A 167 -11.69 8.79 -6.53
CA VAL A 167 -12.30 7.64 -5.84
C VAL A 167 -13.40 8.04 -4.87
N THR A 168 -13.31 9.22 -4.26
CA THR A 168 -14.31 9.77 -3.34
C THR A 168 -15.64 10.08 -4.04
N ASN A 169 -15.58 10.58 -5.29
CA ASN A 169 -16.79 10.84 -6.09
C ASN A 169 -17.50 9.52 -6.42
N LYS A 170 -16.72 8.50 -6.81
CA LYS A 170 -17.28 7.17 -7.10
C LYS A 170 -17.85 6.51 -5.84
N LEU A 171 -17.16 6.61 -4.71
CA LEU A 171 -17.70 6.11 -3.43
C LEU A 171 -19.03 6.78 -3.08
N GLN A 172 -19.11 8.10 -3.19
CA GLN A 172 -20.32 8.86 -2.92
C GLN A 172 -21.47 8.42 -3.84
N GLU A 173 -21.21 8.31 -5.14
CA GLU A 173 -22.19 7.82 -6.13
C GLU A 173 -22.72 6.43 -5.77
N LEU A 174 -21.84 5.51 -5.35
CA LEU A 174 -22.24 4.16 -4.95
C LEU A 174 -23.11 4.17 -3.68
N ILE A 175 -22.78 5.01 -2.70
CA ILE A 175 -23.58 5.17 -1.48
C ILE A 175 -24.95 5.75 -1.83
N ASP A 176 -24.99 6.80 -2.64
CA ASP A 176 -26.23 7.46 -3.07
C ASP A 176 -27.12 6.53 -3.91
N ALA A 177 -26.52 5.59 -4.64
CA ALA A 177 -27.23 4.53 -5.37
C ALA A 177 -27.79 3.41 -4.45
N GLY A 178 -27.66 3.55 -3.13
CA GLY A 178 -28.23 2.63 -2.15
C GLY A 178 -27.33 1.45 -1.78
N ASN A 179 -26.02 1.51 -2.11
CA ASN A 179 -25.10 0.49 -1.62
C ASN A 179 -24.77 0.73 -0.14
N ASN A 180 -25.30 -0.14 0.72
CA ASN A 180 -25.06 -0.09 2.16
C ASN A 180 -23.82 -0.93 2.48
N TYR A 181 -22.66 -0.28 2.63
CA TYR A 181 -21.42 -0.95 2.99
C TYR A 181 -21.31 -1.13 4.51
N ASP A 182 -20.92 -2.33 4.95
CA ASP A 182 -20.59 -2.61 6.35
C ASP A 182 -19.19 -2.09 6.69
N LEU A 183 -18.31 -2.06 5.68
CA LEU A 183 -16.93 -1.68 5.83
C LEU A 183 -16.42 -1.01 4.56
N VAL A 184 -15.71 0.10 4.72
CA VAL A 184 -14.88 0.71 3.68
C VAL A 184 -13.40 0.60 4.11
N ILE A 185 -12.55 0.19 3.19
CA ILE A 185 -11.10 0.16 3.41
C ILE A 185 -10.45 1.11 2.40
N ALA A 186 -9.70 2.09 2.87
CA ALA A 186 -9.06 3.06 1.99
C ALA A 186 -7.54 3.07 2.19
N ILE A 187 -6.80 2.88 1.10
CA ILE A 187 -5.35 2.74 1.11
C ILE A 187 -4.74 3.56 -0.02
N GLY A 188 -3.93 4.54 0.33
CA GLY A 188 -3.31 5.42 -0.65
C GLY A 188 -2.74 6.70 -0.03
N PRO A 189 -2.66 7.79 -0.79
CA PRO A 189 -2.20 9.07 -0.27
C PRO A 189 -3.03 9.53 0.94
N ILE A 190 -2.37 10.10 1.95
CA ILE A 190 -3.02 10.57 3.19
C ILE A 190 -4.23 11.47 2.92
N PRO A 191 -4.17 12.46 2.00
CA PRO A 191 -5.34 13.27 1.66
C PRO A 191 -6.52 12.43 1.14
N MET A 192 -6.26 11.40 0.31
CA MET A 192 -7.31 10.51 -0.19
C MET A 192 -8.00 9.77 0.96
N MET A 193 -7.24 9.18 1.87
CA MET A 193 -7.77 8.47 3.04
C MET A 193 -8.60 9.41 3.94
N LYS A 194 -8.11 10.65 4.18
CA LYS A 194 -8.84 11.70 4.90
C LYS A 194 -10.19 11.99 4.25
N PHE A 195 -10.23 12.17 2.92
CA PHE A 195 -11.47 12.49 2.21
C PHE A 195 -12.42 11.29 2.14
N VAL A 196 -11.92 10.06 1.96
CA VAL A 196 -12.76 8.85 2.04
C VAL A 196 -13.43 8.76 3.42
N SER A 197 -12.68 8.96 4.50
CA SER A 197 -13.23 8.95 5.86
C SER A 197 -14.31 10.02 6.06
N LYS A 198 -14.14 11.21 5.49
CA LYS A 198 -15.18 12.27 5.51
C LYS A 198 -16.43 11.89 4.73
N VAL A 199 -16.32 11.15 3.64
CA VAL A 199 -17.47 10.68 2.87
C VAL A 199 -18.27 9.65 3.65
N THR A 200 -17.62 8.74 4.37
CA THR A 200 -18.26 7.64 5.09
C THR A 200 -18.82 8.03 6.45
N GLU A 201 -18.27 9.05 7.09
CA GLU A 201 -18.62 9.50 8.44
C GLU A 201 -20.13 9.83 8.61
N PRO A 202 -20.79 10.61 7.71
CA PRO A 202 -22.21 10.94 7.85
C PRO A 202 -23.15 9.71 7.78
N TYR A 203 -22.67 8.62 7.17
CA TYR A 203 -23.42 7.37 7.01
C TYR A 203 -23.08 6.35 8.09
N ASN A 204 -22.18 6.69 9.04
CA ASN A 204 -21.68 5.76 10.07
C ASN A 204 -21.12 4.44 9.50
N ILE A 205 -20.54 4.49 8.31
CA ILE A 205 -19.91 3.31 7.69
C ILE A 205 -18.54 3.11 8.34
N LYS A 206 -18.29 1.94 8.95
CA LYS A 206 -16.96 1.61 9.48
C LYS A 206 -15.91 1.79 8.40
N THR A 207 -14.88 2.58 8.68
CA THR A 207 -13.84 2.90 7.69
C THR A 207 -12.46 2.60 8.25
N LEU A 208 -11.73 1.71 7.59
CA LEU A 208 -10.33 1.42 7.91
C LEU A 208 -9.43 2.11 6.91
N VAL A 209 -8.33 2.67 7.41
CA VAL A 209 -7.28 3.29 6.60
C VAL A 209 -5.93 2.70 6.95
N SER A 210 -5.13 2.37 5.94
CA SER A 210 -3.78 1.83 6.14
C SER A 210 -2.77 2.96 6.14
N LEU A 211 -2.26 3.30 7.33
CA LEU A 211 -1.37 4.44 7.50
C LEU A 211 0.09 4.10 7.15
N ASN A 212 0.77 5.05 6.56
CA ASN A 212 2.15 4.94 6.08
C ASN A 212 3.11 5.96 6.71
N PRO A 213 3.20 6.05 8.06
CA PRO A 213 4.22 6.88 8.69
C PRO A 213 5.61 6.30 8.45
N ILE A 214 6.63 7.11 8.68
CA ILE A 214 8.03 6.66 8.63
C ILE A 214 8.24 5.54 9.65
N MET A 215 8.73 4.39 9.19
CA MET A 215 9.04 3.23 10.03
C MET A 215 10.50 2.83 9.84
N ILE A 216 11.21 2.58 10.93
CA ILE A 216 12.62 2.18 10.93
C ILE A 216 12.77 0.79 11.55
N ASP A 217 12.30 0.63 12.79
CA ASP A 217 12.46 -0.59 13.57
C ASP A 217 11.38 -1.65 13.24
N GLY A 218 10.11 -1.27 13.21
CA GLY A 218 8.98 -2.15 12.89
C GLY A 218 8.47 -2.99 14.07
N THR A 219 9.01 -2.82 15.28
CA THR A 219 8.65 -3.60 16.49
C THR A 219 8.13 -2.74 17.65
N GLY A 220 7.87 -1.46 17.41
CA GLY A 220 7.34 -0.53 18.42
C GLY A 220 8.39 0.12 19.32
N MET A 221 9.69 -0.16 19.14
CA MET A 221 10.74 0.31 20.03
C MET A 221 11.20 1.75 19.75
N CYS A 222 11.36 2.13 18.47
CA CYS A 222 11.96 3.42 18.12
C CYS A 222 10.97 4.60 18.19
N GLY A 223 9.66 4.36 18.17
CA GLY A 223 8.63 5.40 18.20
C GLY A 223 8.53 6.26 16.94
N GLY A 224 9.26 5.93 15.86
CA GLY A 224 9.26 6.67 14.58
C GLY A 224 7.89 6.70 13.91
N CYS A 225 7.17 5.57 13.96
CA CYS A 225 5.86 5.37 13.34
C CYS A 225 4.65 5.84 14.18
N ARG A 226 4.87 6.73 15.11
CA ARG A 226 3.85 7.28 15.99
C ARG A 226 2.77 8.02 15.20
N VAL A 227 1.50 7.73 15.50
CA VAL A 227 0.30 8.35 14.93
C VAL A 227 -0.69 8.63 16.04
N THR A 228 -1.51 9.68 15.92
CA THR A 228 -2.59 9.97 16.87
C THR A 228 -3.91 9.45 16.32
N VAL A 229 -4.56 8.56 17.08
CA VAL A 229 -5.84 7.95 16.72
C VAL A 229 -6.80 8.04 17.92
N GLY A 230 -7.92 8.75 17.77
CA GLY A 230 -8.88 8.98 18.85
C GLY A 230 -8.29 9.74 20.04
N GLY A 231 -7.30 10.62 19.81
CA GLY A 231 -6.59 11.36 20.83
C GLY A 231 -5.49 10.57 21.56
N GLU A 232 -5.28 9.31 21.23
CA GLU A 232 -4.24 8.46 21.78
C GLU A 232 -3.07 8.26 20.83
N ILE A 233 -1.86 8.19 21.37
CA ILE A 233 -0.67 7.84 20.59
C ILE A 233 -0.67 6.33 20.34
N LYS A 234 -0.56 5.95 19.06
CA LYS A 234 -0.40 4.57 18.58
C LYS A 234 0.89 4.44 17.77
N PHE A 235 1.42 3.23 17.68
CA PHE A 235 2.58 2.91 16.85
C PHE A 235 2.12 2.06 15.66
N ALA A 236 2.11 2.64 14.47
CA ALA A 236 1.56 1.98 13.29
C ALA A 236 2.22 0.63 12.97
N CYS A 237 3.46 0.41 13.39
CA CYS A 237 4.15 -0.85 13.15
C CYS A 237 3.72 -2.00 14.08
N VAL A 238 3.00 -1.75 15.16
CA VAL A 238 2.53 -2.79 16.11
C VAL A 238 1.04 -2.70 16.39
N ASP A 239 0.47 -1.48 16.50
CA ASP A 239 -0.96 -1.27 16.73
C ASP A 239 -1.77 -1.24 15.42
N GLY A 240 -1.09 -1.00 14.28
CA GLY A 240 -1.64 -0.90 12.93
C GLY A 240 -0.95 -1.87 11.96
N PRO A 241 -0.86 -1.54 10.67
CA PRO A 241 -0.99 -0.20 10.09
C PRO A 241 -2.42 0.30 9.86
N ASP A 242 -3.42 -0.56 10.02
CA ASP A 242 -4.82 -0.23 9.76
C ASP A 242 -5.48 0.35 11.01
N PHE A 243 -6.15 1.49 10.84
CA PHE A 243 -6.83 2.22 11.92
C PHE A 243 -8.22 2.69 11.50
N ASP A 244 -9.06 3.01 12.49
CA ASP A 244 -10.34 3.68 12.28
C ASP A 244 -10.12 5.07 11.66
N GLY A 245 -10.47 5.20 10.39
CA GLY A 245 -10.25 6.42 9.61
C GLY A 245 -10.94 7.66 10.16
N HIS A 246 -12.04 7.50 10.90
CA HIS A 246 -12.75 8.61 11.52
C HIS A 246 -12.04 9.16 12.77
N LYS A 247 -11.04 8.44 13.30
CA LYS A 247 -10.31 8.82 14.52
C LYS A 247 -8.88 9.27 14.28
N VAL A 248 -8.37 9.14 13.05
CA VAL A 248 -6.98 9.51 12.71
C VAL A 248 -6.81 11.02 12.68
N ASP A 249 -5.77 11.53 13.34
CA ASP A 249 -5.27 12.89 13.14
C ASP A 249 -4.43 12.95 11.86
N TYR A 250 -5.11 13.20 10.73
CA TYR A 250 -4.46 13.28 9.43
C TYR A 250 -3.53 14.48 9.28
N ASP A 251 -3.81 15.57 9.98
CA ASP A 251 -3.02 16.80 9.86
C ASP A 251 -1.66 16.63 10.54
N GLU A 252 -1.65 16.03 11.76
CA GLU A 252 -0.40 15.63 12.40
C GLU A 252 0.37 14.63 11.54
N LEU A 253 -0.29 13.60 11.00
CA LEU A 253 0.36 12.60 10.16
C LEU A 253 1.02 13.21 8.92
N MET A 254 0.34 14.13 8.22
CA MET A 254 0.89 14.86 7.08
C MET A 254 2.10 15.69 7.46
N GLN A 255 2.03 16.41 8.59
CA GLN A 255 3.14 17.20 9.10
C GLN A 255 4.36 16.33 9.42
N ARG A 256 4.16 15.20 10.10
CA ARG A 256 5.23 14.28 10.43
C ARG A 256 5.89 13.66 9.18
N ASN A 257 5.12 13.27 8.20
CA ASN A 257 5.64 12.71 6.95
C ASN A 257 6.36 13.75 6.07
N SER A 258 6.22 15.03 6.36
CA SER A 258 6.95 16.10 5.64
C SER A 258 8.31 16.43 6.25
N THR A 259 8.66 15.89 7.43
CA THR A 259 9.85 16.27 8.21
C THR A 259 11.17 16.15 7.44
N TYR A 260 11.31 15.14 6.60
CA TYR A 260 12.54 14.86 5.85
C TYR A 260 12.49 15.26 4.38
N ARG A 261 11.42 15.91 3.94
CA ARG A 261 11.17 16.21 2.51
C ARG A 261 12.28 17.04 1.85
N GLU A 262 12.84 18.00 2.58
CA GLU A 262 13.93 18.84 2.08
C GLU A 262 15.23 18.03 1.90
N PHE A 263 15.53 17.15 2.85
CA PHE A 263 16.69 16.26 2.78
C PHE A 263 16.55 15.26 1.64
N GLU A 264 15.38 14.65 1.49
CA GLU A 264 15.08 13.71 0.39
C GLU A 264 15.18 14.39 -0.99
N ALA A 265 14.72 15.64 -1.11
CA ALA A 265 14.83 16.42 -2.34
C ALA A 265 16.31 16.73 -2.67
N HIS A 266 17.08 17.15 -1.66
CA HIS A 266 18.52 17.40 -1.81
C HIS A 266 19.27 16.15 -2.24
N ASP A 267 19.03 15.02 -1.59
CA ASP A 267 19.67 13.74 -1.90
C ASP A 267 19.31 13.25 -3.30
N LYS A 268 18.08 13.45 -3.73
CA LYS A 268 17.62 13.12 -5.09
C LYS A 268 18.39 13.93 -6.14
N GLU A 269 18.60 15.23 -5.92
CA GLU A 269 19.34 16.09 -6.84
C GLU A 269 20.84 15.76 -6.90
N HIS A 270 21.42 15.29 -5.79
CA HIS A 270 22.86 15.03 -5.66
C HIS A 270 23.24 13.55 -5.85
N CYS A 271 22.28 12.64 -5.83
CA CYS A 271 22.53 11.23 -6.01
C CYS A 271 23.02 10.93 -7.43
N ARG A 272 24.25 10.39 -7.54
CA ARG A 272 24.86 10.03 -8.83
C ARG A 272 24.09 8.95 -9.57
N MET A 273 23.33 8.13 -8.87
CA MET A 273 22.51 7.07 -9.46
C MET A 273 21.24 7.61 -10.13
N TYR A 274 20.61 8.66 -9.58
CA TYR A 274 19.51 9.35 -10.26
C TYR A 274 19.98 9.97 -11.58
N LYS A 275 21.18 10.60 -11.56
CA LYS A 275 21.77 11.19 -12.77
C LYS A 275 22.13 10.12 -13.82
N ALA A 276 22.55 8.93 -13.40
CA ALA A 276 22.86 7.83 -14.30
C ALA A 276 21.59 7.19 -14.93
N ALA A 277 20.50 7.12 -14.18
CA ALA A 277 19.22 6.62 -14.67
C ALA A 277 18.59 7.58 -15.69
N ASP A 278 18.61 8.90 -15.45
CA ASP A 278 18.16 9.91 -16.40
C ASP A 278 18.98 9.93 -17.70
N MET A 279 20.27 9.62 -17.63
CA MET A 279 21.14 9.54 -18.82
C MET A 279 21.02 8.22 -19.58
N GLY A 280 20.51 7.15 -18.95
CA GLY A 280 20.29 5.84 -19.59
C GLY A 280 19.00 5.72 -20.37
N GLY A 281 18.04 6.63 -20.19
CA GLY A 281 16.76 6.70 -20.91
C GLY A 281 16.84 7.37 -22.30
N ALA A 282 18.01 7.84 -22.72
CA ALA A 282 18.23 8.43 -24.05
C ALA A 282 19.09 7.50 -24.92
N LYS A 283 18.57 6.33 -25.26
CA LYS A 283 19.05 5.50 -26.36
C LYS A 283 17.89 4.77 -27.03
#